data_49b75b4c7f39b77496de5d39bf688fe1
#
_entry.id   49b75b4c7f39b77496de5d39bf688fe1
#
_cell.length_a   1.000
_cell.length_b   1.000
_cell.length_c   1.000
_cell.angle_alpha   90.00
_cell.angle_beta   90.00
_cell.angle_gamma   90.00
#
_symmetry.space_group_name_H-M   'P 1'
#
loop_
_entity.id
_entity.type
_entity.pdbx_description
1 polymer ?
#
loop_
_entity_poly.entity_id
_entity_poly.type
_entity_poly.pdbx_seq_one_letter_code
_entity_poly.pdbx_strand_id
1 'polypeptide(L)'
;WDDLVRPGVSVITPNPKTSGGARWNYLAAWAYALKRYGKDDAKARDFVARLYRNVPVLDSGARGSTTTFVERGIGDVLLAWENEAFLAAKELGPEKVQVVVPSLSILAEPPVAVVDKVVDRRKTREAAQAYLEFLYTDEGQEIIARHYYRPTAAIALAKYAKLFPKLALVKVTDVFGSWQNAQKTHFADGGIFDQIFTPGGR
;
A
#
# COMPACT_ATOMS: atom_id res chain seq x y z
N TRP A 1 -3.35 13.65 -3.09
CA TRP A 1 -2.83 13.60 -1.72
C TRP A 1 -3.21 14.82 -0.90
N ASP A 2 -3.15 16.04 -1.47
CA ASP A 2 -3.45 17.27 -0.72
C ASP A 2 -4.89 17.28 -0.16
N ASP A 3 -5.83 16.66 -0.83
CA ASP A 3 -7.21 16.57 -0.35
C ASP A 3 -7.36 15.73 0.93
N LEU A 4 -6.47 14.74 1.14
CA LEU A 4 -6.52 13.86 2.30
C LEU A 4 -6.18 14.56 3.63
N VAL A 5 -5.58 15.75 3.57
CA VAL A 5 -5.23 16.55 4.75
C VAL A 5 -6.18 17.72 4.98
N ARG A 6 -7.27 17.81 4.19
CA ARG A 6 -8.31 18.85 4.37
C ARG A 6 -9.17 18.52 5.58
N PRO A 7 -9.60 19.53 6.35
CA PRO A 7 -10.58 19.33 7.42
C PRO A 7 -11.88 18.73 6.86
N GLY A 8 -12.44 17.78 7.60
CA GLY A 8 -13.71 17.13 7.26
C GLY A 8 -13.60 15.96 6.29
N VAL A 9 -12.42 15.65 5.76
CA VAL A 9 -12.20 14.42 4.97
C VAL A 9 -11.83 13.28 5.90
N SER A 10 -12.59 12.20 5.86
CA SER A 10 -12.37 11.00 6.67
C SER A 10 -11.61 9.94 5.86
N VAL A 11 -10.39 9.61 6.28
CA VAL A 11 -9.49 8.68 5.58
C VAL A 11 -9.43 7.35 6.32
N ILE A 12 -9.66 6.26 5.61
CA ILE A 12 -9.48 4.90 6.13
C ILE A 12 -8.16 4.32 5.63
N THR A 13 -7.34 3.89 6.56
CA THR A 13 -6.07 3.21 6.31
C THR A 13 -5.73 2.30 7.50
N PRO A 14 -5.08 1.16 7.30
CA PRO A 14 -4.73 0.30 8.42
C PRO A 14 -3.58 0.88 9.26
N ASN A 15 -3.34 0.26 10.40
CA ASN A 15 -2.32 0.68 11.37
C ASN A 15 -0.91 0.28 10.91
N PRO A 16 0.04 1.21 10.73
CA PRO A 16 1.42 0.90 10.35
C PRO A 16 2.20 0.06 11.36
N LYS A 17 1.76 -0.01 12.61
CA LYS A 17 2.38 -0.89 13.62
C LYS A 17 2.05 -2.35 13.40
N THR A 18 0.91 -2.68 12.80
CA THR A 18 0.43 -4.06 12.65
C THR A 18 0.30 -4.52 11.19
N SER A 19 0.23 -3.60 10.23
CA SER A 19 -0.02 -3.88 8.81
C SER A 19 1.14 -3.47 7.93
N GLY A 20 1.67 -4.42 7.15
CA GLY A 20 2.65 -4.11 6.09
C GLY A 20 2.09 -3.15 5.04
N GLY A 21 0.83 -3.34 4.60
CA GLY A 21 0.17 -2.45 3.65
C GLY A 21 0.09 -1.01 4.14
N ALA A 22 -0.20 -0.81 5.43
CA ALA A 22 -0.22 0.50 6.04
C ALA A 22 1.13 1.21 6.01
N ARG A 23 2.23 0.47 6.13
CA ARG A 23 3.59 1.04 6.01
C ARG A 23 3.83 1.58 4.60
N TRP A 24 3.37 0.88 3.57
CA TRP A 24 3.43 1.36 2.20
C TRP A 24 2.58 2.64 2.02
N ASN A 25 1.36 2.68 2.54
CA ASN A 25 0.49 3.86 2.48
C ASN A 25 1.15 5.08 3.16
N TYR A 26 1.68 4.89 4.35
CA TYR A 26 2.40 5.92 5.11
C TYR A 26 3.63 6.43 4.34
N LEU A 27 4.48 5.53 3.85
CA LEU A 27 5.69 5.89 3.11
C LEU A 27 5.36 6.58 1.78
N ALA A 28 4.27 6.20 1.11
CA ALA A 28 3.80 6.89 -0.09
C ALA A 28 3.40 8.34 0.20
N ALA A 29 2.65 8.57 1.27
CA ALA A 29 2.27 9.92 1.72
C ALA A 29 3.50 10.76 2.10
N TRP A 30 4.46 10.16 2.80
CA TRP A 30 5.72 10.82 3.16
C TRP A 30 6.54 11.19 1.92
N ALA A 31 6.72 10.25 0.99
CA ALA A 31 7.44 10.48 -0.26
C ALA A 31 6.80 11.58 -1.12
N TYR A 32 5.45 11.59 -1.18
CA TYR A 32 4.71 12.68 -1.82
C TYR A 32 5.04 14.04 -1.17
N ALA A 33 4.98 14.10 0.15
CA ALA A 33 5.25 15.34 0.88
C ALA A 33 6.69 15.83 0.70
N LEU A 34 7.69 14.93 0.73
CA LEU A 34 9.07 15.26 0.41
C LEU A 34 9.21 15.87 -0.99
N LYS A 35 8.57 15.28 -1.99
CA LYS A 35 8.55 15.83 -3.35
C LYS A 35 7.87 17.18 -3.42
N ARG A 36 6.74 17.33 -2.74
CA ARG A 36 5.93 18.56 -2.70
C ARG A 36 6.66 19.73 -2.03
N TYR A 37 7.42 19.45 -0.98
CA TYR A 37 8.05 20.46 -0.14
C TYR A 37 9.59 20.53 -0.26
N GLY A 38 10.16 20.05 -1.39
CA GLY A 38 11.58 20.18 -1.67
C GLY A 38 12.49 19.41 -0.71
N LYS A 39 12.09 18.20 -0.32
CA LYS A 39 12.81 17.29 0.61
C LYS A 39 12.90 17.83 2.06
N ASP A 40 11.93 18.62 2.47
CA ASP A 40 11.81 19.11 3.84
C ASP A 40 11.11 18.07 4.72
N ASP A 41 11.88 17.38 5.58
CA ASP A 41 11.36 16.33 6.47
C ASP A 41 10.38 16.88 7.52
N ALA A 42 10.56 18.10 8.00
CA ALA A 42 9.65 18.69 8.97
C ALA A 42 8.26 18.94 8.36
N LYS A 43 8.22 19.42 7.12
CA LYS A 43 6.97 19.59 6.37
C LYS A 43 6.35 18.25 5.97
N ALA A 44 7.15 17.26 5.63
CA ALA A 44 6.66 15.90 5.35
C ALA A 44 6.01 15.29 6.60
N ARG A 45 6.64 15.45 7.76
CA ARG A 45 6.10 15.03 9.05
C ARG A 45 4.77 15.72 9.37
N ASP A 46 4.67 17.04 9.20
CA ASP A 46 3.43 17.78 9.43
C ASP A 46 2.32 17.31 8.49
N PHE A 47 2.65 17.10 7.20
CA PHE A 47 1.69 16.60 6.21
C PHE A 47 1.12 15.24 6.62
N VAL A 48 1.98 14.28 6.98
CA VAL A 48 1.54 12.94 7.38
C VAL A 48 0.79 12.99 8.72
N ALA A 49 1.21 13.85 9.67
CA ALA A 49 0.47 14.06 10.91
C ALA A 49 -0.95 14.59 10.64
N ARG A 50 -1.12 15.54 9.71
CA ARG A 50 -2.45 16.03 9.30
C ARG A 50 -3.28 14.94 8.64
N LEU A 51 -2.69 14.10 7.80
CA LEU A 51 -3.38 12.96 7.20
C LEU A 51 -3.91 12.02 8.28
N TYR A 52 -3.08 11.64 9.25
CA TYR A 52 -3.47 10.71 10.30
C TYR A 52 -4.46 11.32 11.32
N ARG A 53 -4.54 12.63 11.46
CA ARG A 53 -5.64 13.29 12.20
C ARG A 53 -7.00 13.07 11.55
N ASN A 54 -7.03 12.85 10.25
CA ASN A 54 -8.23 12.55 9.47
C ASN A 54 -8.58 11.05 9.45
N VAL A 55 -7.83 10.21 10.19
CA VAL A 55 -8.05 8.76 10.25
C VAL A 55 -8.83 8.40 11.51
N PRO A 56 -10.16 8.16 11.42
CA PRO A 56 -11.00 7.87 12.59
C PRO A 56 -10.82 6.44 13.10
N VAL A 57 -10.39 5.51 12.24
CA VAL A 57 -10.24 4.09 12.55
C VAL A 57 -8.92 3.57 11.99
N LEU A 58 -8.12 2.92 12.82
CA LEU A 58 -6.91 2.19 12.43
C LEU A 58 -7.15 0.69 12.57
N ASP A 59 -7.58 0.05 11.49
CA ASP A 59 -7.75 -1.40 11.45
C ASP A 59 -6.39 -2.12 11.53
N SER A 60 -6.40 -3.35 12.03
CA SER A 60 -5.17 -4.14 12.21
C SER A 60 -4.49 -4.56 10.89
N GLY A 61 -5.22 -4.54 9.77
CA GLY A 61 -4.74 -4.97 8.46
C GLY A 61 -5.53 -4.38 7.30
N ALA A 62 -4.98 -4.51 6.08
CA ALA A 62 -5.54 -3.94 4.86
C ALA A 62 -6.98 -4.42 4.59
N ARG A 63 -7.25 -5.72 4.76
CA ARG A 63 -8.62 -6.26 4.57
C ARG A 63 -9.61 -5.68 5.58
N GLY A 64 -9.19 -5.45 6.85
CA GLY A 64 -10.02 -4.78 7.86
C GLY A 64 -10.43 -3.37 7.41
N SER A 65 -9.50 -2.61 6.86
CA SER A 65 -9.80 -1.26 6.33
C SER A 65 -10.74 -1.31 5.13
N THR A 66 -10.58 -2.29 4.24
CA THR A 66 -11.52 -2.49 3.13
C THR A 66 -12.91 -2.79 3.66
N THR A 67 -13.05 -3.70 4.64
CA THR A 67 -14.35 -4.00 5.29
C THR A 67 -14.95 -2.76 5.97
N THR A 68 -14.14 -1.99 6.70
CA THR A 68 -14.59 -0.75 7.35
C THR A 68 -15.15 0.24 6.33
N PHE A 69 -14.47 0.41 5.20
CA PHE A 69 -14.90 1.33 4.15
C PHE A 69 -16.09 0.78 3.33
N VAL A 70 -15.96 -0.46 2.81
CA VAL A 70 -16.92 -1.04 1.86
C VAL A 70 -18.21 -1.50 2.55
N GLU A 71 -18.07 -2.29 3.64
CA GLU A 71 -19.22 -2.94 4.27
C GLU A 71 -19.88 -2.05 5.33
N ARG A 72 -19.07 -1.31 6.09
CA ARG A 72 -19.57 -0.45 7.16
C ARG A 72 -19.89 0.97 6.70
N GLY A 73 -19.44 1.37 5.49
CA GLY A 73 -19.67 2.70 4.94
C GLY A 73 -19.01 3.83 5.74
N ILE A 74 -17.86 3.54 6.39
CA ILE A 74 -17.14 4.51 7.20
C ILE A 74 -16.01 5.12 6.37
N GLY A 75 -15.93 6.45 6.35
CA GLY A 75 -14.89 7.23 5.67
C GLY A 75 -15.27 7.68 4.27
N ASP A 76 -14.56 8.71 3.80
CA ASP A 76 -14.74 9.28 2.45
C ASP A 76 -13.72 8.72 1.47
N VAL A 77 -12.53 8.33 1.98
CA VAL A 77 -11.42 7.83 1.17
C VAL A 77 -10.78 6.62 1.81
N LEU A 78 -10.60 5.55 1.05
CA LEU A 78 -9.81 4.38 1.43
C LEU A 78 -8.43 4.45 0.79
N LEU A 79 -7.36 4.47 1.58
CA LEU A 79 -6.01 4.21 1.11
C LEU A 79 -5.76 2.71 1.10
N ALA A 80 -5.66 2.14 -0.10
CA ALA A 80 -5.58 0.69 -0.28
C ALA A 80 -4.50 0.30 -1.29
N TRP A 81 -4.19 -0.99 -1.32
CA TRP A 81 -3.52 -1.61 -2.44
C TRP A 81 -4.32 -1.41 -3.73
N GLU A 82 -3.63 -1.30 -4.87
CA GLU A 82 -4.27 -1.13 -6.18
C GLU A 82 -5.31 -2.23 -6.46
N ASN A 83 -4.98 -3.49 -6.18
CA ASN A 83 -5.92 -4.61 -6.35
C ASN A 83 -7.14 -4.52 -5.42
N GLU A 84 -6.98 -4.07 -4.18
CA GLU A 84 -8.10 -3.88 -3.24
C GLU A 84 -9.02 -2.75 -3.72
N ALA A 85 -8.47 -1.67 -4.28
CA ALA A 85 -9.25 -0.58 -4.84
C ALA A 85 -10.13 -1.05 -6.01
N PHE A 86 -9.58 -1.85 -6.92
CA PHE A 86 -10.36 -2.44 -8.02
C PHE A 86 -11.43 -3.43 -7.54
N LEU A 87 -11.12 -4.25 -6.52
CA LEU A 87 -12.10 -5.16 -5.93
C LEU A 87 -13.23 -4.39 -5.25
N ALA A 88 -12.91 -3.35 -4.47
CA ALA A 88 -13.90 -2.48 -3.84
C ALA A 88 -14.83 -1.81 -4.88
N ALA A 89 -14.24 -1.27 -5.96
CA ALA A 89 -15.01 -0.67 -7.03
C ALA A 89 -15.91 -1.68 -7.76
N LYS A 90 -15.44 -2.93 -7.94
CA LYS A 90 -16.24 -4.00 -8.51
C LYS A 90 -17.39 -4.41 -7.61
N GLU A 91 -17.17 -4.47 -6.30
CA GLU A 91 -18.16 -4.90 -5.31
C GLU A 91 -19.23 -3.83 -5.08
N LEU A 92 -18.83 -2.58 -4.89
CA LEU A 92 -19.74 -1.48 -4.60
C LEU A 92 -20.42 -0.90 -5.86
N GLY A 93 -19.76 -1.02 -7.01
CA GLY A 93 -20.19 -0.42 -8.26
C GLY A 93 -19.70 1.03 -8.46
N PRO A 94 -19.64 1.49 -9.73
CA PRO A 94 -19.06 2.78 -10.10
C PRO A 94 -19.84 3.99 -9.57
N GLU A 95 -21.12 3.79 -9.22
CA GLU A 95 -21.97 4.86 -8.66
C GLU A 95 -21.63 5.19 -7.20
N LYS A 96 -20.96 4.28 -6.49
CA LYS A 96 -20.66 4.44 -5.07
C LYS A 96 -19.21 4.81 -4.78
N VAL A 97 -18.27 4.29 -5.57
CA VAL A 97 -16.85 4.53 -5.38
C VAL A 97 -16.12 4.75 -6.70
N GLN A 98 -15.11 5.59 -6.64
CA GLN A 98 -14.20 5.84 -7.76
C GLN A 98 -12.77 5.49 -7.34
N VAL A 99 -12.07 4.77 -8.22
CA VAL A 99 -10.63 4.55 -8.04
C VAL A 99 -9.87 5.80 -8.49
N VAL A 100 -9.23 6.46 -7.54
CA VAL A 100 -8.40 7.63 -7.79
C VAL A 100 -6.93 7.22 -7.82
N VAL A 101 -6.31 7.41 -8.98
CA VAL A 101 -4.88 7.18 -9.15
C VAL A 101 -4.11 8.40 -8.64
N PRO A 102 -3.25 8.26 -7.61
CA PRO A 102 -2.54 9.40 -7.05
C PRO A 102 -1.44 9.92 -7.99
N SER A 103 -1.11 11.21 -7.89
CA SER A 103 -0.05 11.87 -8.68
C SER A 103 1.36 11.30 -8.43
N LEU A 104 1.57 10.65 -7.29
CA LEU A 104 2.74 9.88 -6.92
C LEU A 104 2.29 8.68 -6.10
N SER A 105 2.82 7.50 -6.40
CA SER A 105 2.61 6.29 -5.63
C SER A 105 3.95 5.62 -5.30
N ILE A 106 3.89 4.55 -4.52
CA ILE A 106 5.08 3.78 -4.12
C ILE A 106 5.02 2.40 -4.75
N LEU A 107 6.15 1.95 -5.29
CA LEU A 107 6.25 0.62 -5.87
C LEU A 107 6.39 -0.41 -4.75
N ALA A 108 5.39 -1.26 -4.64
CA ALA A 108 5.39 -2.37 -3.70
C ALA A 108 5.92 -3.63 -4.38
N GLU A 109 7.13 -4.04 -4.00
CA GLU A 109 7.80 -5.25 -4.49
C GLU A 109 8.11 -6.18 -3.31
N PRO A 110 7.08 -6.81 -2.68
CA PRO A 110 7.33 -7.73 -1.59
C PRO A 110 8.07 -8.98 -2.11
N PRO A 111 9.25 -9.30 -1.56
CA PRO A 111 9.99 -10.48 -1.99
C PRO A 111 9.30 -11.77 -1.57
N VAL A 112 9.41 -12.80 -2.38
CA VAL A 112 9.00 -14.16 -2.06
C VAL A 112 10.21 -15.08 -2.02
N ALA A 113 10.23 -16.04 -1.09
CA ALA A 113 11.31 -16.99 -0.95
C ALA A 113 10.80 -18.34 -0.46
N VAL A 114 11.53 -19.39 -0.83
CA VAL A 114 11.35 -20.72 -0.25
C VAL A 114 11.88 -20.70 1.18
N VAL A 115 11.14 -21.27 2.13
CA VAL A 115 11.57 -21.42 3.51
C VAL A 115 12.28 -22.77 3.66
N ASP A 116 13.61 -22.78 3.51
CA ASP A 116 14.43 -23.99 3.40
C ASP A 116 14.12 -25.05 4.47
N LYS A 117 14.19 -24.70 5.75
CA LYS A 117 13.92 -25.63 6.85
C LYS A 117 12.53 -26.28 6.77
N VAL A 118 11.54 -25.59 6.21
CA VAL A 118 10.18 -26.11 6.09
C VAL A 118 10.07 -27.07 4.92
N VAL A 119 10.52 -26.65 3.73
CA VAL A 119 10.40 -27.47 2.52
C VAL A 119 11.24 -28.73 2.59
N ASP A 120 12.42 -28.68 3.22
CA ASP A 120 13.28 -29.84 3.40
C ASP A 120 12.65 -30.86 4.37
N ARG A 121 12.15 -30.40 5.52
CA ARG A 121 11.44 -31.25 6.48
C ARG A 121 10.19 -31.91 5.85
N ARG A 122 9.47 -31.14 5.01
CA ARG A 122 8.23 -31.60 4.37
C ARG A 122 8.45 -32.30 3.03
N LYS A 123 9.67 -32.30 2.52
CA LYS A 123 10.04 -32.84 1.20
C LYS A 123 9.23 -32.21 0.07
N THR A 124 9.01 -30.89 0.13
CA THR A 124 8.19 -30.13 -0.83
C THR A 124 9.00 -29.06 -1.57
N ARG A 125 10.32 -29.11 -1.55
CA ARG A 125 11.19 -28.10 -2.15
C ARG A 125 10.91 -27.89 -3.64
N GLU A 126 10.86 -28.98 -4.40
CA GLU A 126 10.61 -28.95 -5.85
C GLU A 126 9.27 -28.27 -6.17
N ALA A 127 8.20 -28.69 -5.48
CA ALA A 127 6.88 -28.09 -5.69
C ALA A 127 6.82 -26.60 -5.29
N ALA A 128 7.49 -26.22 -4.18
CA ALA A 128 7.54 -24.84 -3.74
C ALA A 128 8.31 -23.95 -4.73
N GLN A 129 9.43 -24.44 -5.26
CA GLN A 129 10.23 -23.73 -6.24
C GLN A 129 9.46 -23.60 -7.56
N ALA A 130 8.88 -24.67 -8.07
CA ALA A 130 8.06 -24.65 -9.28
C ALA A 130 6.88 -23.67 -9.17
N TYR A 131 6.24 -23.58 -8.01
CA TYR A 131 5.18 -22.61 -7.77
C TYR A 131 5.70 -21.16 -7.86
N LEU A 132 6.84 -20.85 -7.24
CA LEU A 132 7.39 -19.50 -7.29
C LEU A 132 7.85 -19.12 -8.72
N GLU A 133 8.45 -20.06 -9.45
CA GLU A 133 8.85 -19.86 -10.85
C GLU A 133 7.64 -19.65 -11.77
N PHE A 134 6.54 -20.38 -11.53
CA PHE A 134 5.29 -20.23 -12.27
C PHE A 134 4.73 -18.78 -12.21
N LEU A 135 4.90 -18.08 -11.09
CA LEU A 135 4.44 -16.68 -10.95
C LEU A 135 5.08 -15.74 -12.00
N TYR A 136 6.23 -16.11 -12.56
CA TYR A 136 6.97 -15.31 -13.55
C TYR A 136 6.79 -15.82 -14.99
N THR A 137 6.02 -16.88 -15.21
CA THR A 137 5.65 -17.33 -16.54
C THR A 137 4.59 -16.41 -17.16
N ASP A 138 4.45 -16.44 -18.49
CA ASP A 138 3.43 -15.65 -19.19
C ASP A 138 2.01 -16.02 -18.69
N GLU A 139 1.74 -17.31 -18.46
CA GLU A 139 0.46 -17.78 -17.90
C GLU A 139 0.24 -17.26 -16.47
N GLY A 140 1.23 -17.36 -15.60
CA GLY A 140 1.17 -16.83 -14.24
C GLY A 140 0.92 -15.32 -14.22
N GLN A 141 1.61 -14.58 -15.09
CA GLN A 141 1.44 -13.12 -15.21
C GLN A 141 0.06 -12.73 -15.77
N GLU A 142 -0.49 -13.52 -16.67
CA GLU A 142 -1.87 -13.35 -17.15
C GLU A 142 -2.90 -13.56 -16.03
N ILE A 143 -2.72 -14.60 -15.21
CA ILE A 143 -3.57 -14.88 -14.05
C ILE A 143 -3.47 -13.74 -13.04
N ILE A 144 -2.26 -13.27 -12.72
CA ILE A 144 -1.99 -12.13 -11.84
C ILE A 144 -2.79 -10.90 -12.30
N ALA A 145 -2.68 -10.55 -13.60
CA ALA A 145 -3.38 -9.39 -14.15
C ALA A 145 -4.91 -9.52 -14.09
N ARG A 146 -5.47 -10.70 -14.37
CA ARG A 146 -6.92 -10.96 -14.28
C ARG A 146 -7.47 -10.82 -12.86
N HIS A 147 -6.63 -11.02 -11.86
CA HIS A 147 -6.96 -10.83 -10.45
C HIS A 147 -6.58 -9.46 -9.91
N TYR A 148 -6.44 -8.46 -10.78
CA TYR A 148 -6.15 -7.05 -10.44
C TYR A 148 -4.78 -6.80 -9.82
N TYR A 149 -3.85 -7.74 -9.89
CA TYR A 149 -2.46 -7.48 -9.53
C TYR A 149 -1.70 -7.01 -10.76
N ARG A 150 -0.93 -5.94 -10.59
CA ARG A 150 -0.14 -5.37 -11.69
C ARG A 150 0.95 -6.35 -12.13
N PRO A 151 0.92 -6.85 -13.38
CA PRO A 151 1.92 -7.79 -13.85
C PRO A 151 3.27 -7.10 -14.08
N THR A 152 4.35 -7.85 -14.00
CA THR A 152 5.71 -7.38 -14.32
C THR A 152 6.13 -7.70 -15.76
N ALA A 153 5.54 -8.72 -16.38
CA ALA A 153 5.80 -9.08 -17.78
C ALA A 153 5.23 -8.02 -18.73
N ALA A 154 6.07 -7.53 -19.64
CA ALA A 154 5.73 -6.46 -20.58
C ALA A 154 4.51 -6.80 -21.46
N ILE A 155 4.38 -8.05 -21.91
CA ILE A 155 3.28 -8.53 -22.74
C ILE A 155 1.96 -8.45 -21.97
N ALA A 156 1.92 -8.95 -20.73
CA ALA A 156 0.75 -8.89 -19.89
C ALA A 156 0.39 -7.44 -19.52
N LEU A 157 1.40 -6.62 -19.19
CA LEU A 157 1.18 -5.20 -18.88
C LEU A 157 0.59 -4.44 -20.07
N ALA A 158 1.07 -4.70 -21.30
CA ALA A 158 0.53 -4.09 -22.52
C ALA A 158 -0.94 -4.52 -22.78
N LYS A 159 -1.25 -5.80 -22.60
CA LYS A 159 -2.60 -6.35 -22.75
C LYS A 159 -3.60 -5.72 -21.77
N TYR A 160 -3.17 -5.45 -20.53
CA TYR A 160 -3.99 -4.89 -19.48
C TYR A 160 -3.75 -3.39 -19.24
N ALA A 161 -3.18 -2.66 -20.22
CA ALA A 161 -2.82 -1.25 -20.07
C ALA A 161 -4.02 -0.33 -19.72
N LYS A 162 -5.24 -0.69 -20.11
CA LYS A 162 -6.46 0.06 -19.74
C LYS A 162 -6.79 -0.08 -18.25
N LEU A 163 -6.47 -1.24 -17.66
CA LEU A 163 -6.69 -1.50 -16.24
C LEU A 163 -5.57 -0.90 -15.39
N PHE A 164 -4.33 -0.98 -15.88
CA PHE A 164 -3.13 -0.54 -15.16
C PHE A 164 -2.49 0.69 -15.85
N PRO A 165 -2.99 1.90 -15.57
CA PRO A 165 -2.43 3.11 -16.17
C PRO A 165 -0.98 3.32 -15.72
N LYS A 166 -0.23 4.06 -16.51
CA LYS A 166 1.15 4.43 -16.17
C LYS A 166 1.15 5.32 -14.92
N LEU A 167 1.95 4.96 -13.94
CA LEU A 167 2.06 5.65 -12.64
C LEU A 167 3.43 6.30 -12.46
N ALA A 168 3.46 7.44 -11.78
CA ALA A 168 4.69 7.95 -11.18
C ALA A 168 4.95 7.19 -9.89
N LEU A 169 5.97 6.34 -9.87
CA LEU A 169 6.32 5.47 -8.76
C LEU A 169 7.67 5.84 -8.17
N VAL A 170 7.79 5.74 -6.85
CA VAL A 170 9.05 5.79 -6.12
C VAL A 170 9.32 4.45 -5.45
N LYS A 171 10.59 4.10 -5.27
CA LYS A 171 11.00 2.93 -4.47
C LYS A 171 11.34 3.38 -3.05
N VAL A 172 11.14 2.48 -2.08
CA VAL A 172 11.56 2.72 -0.68
C VAL A 172 13.06 2.99 -0.60
N THR A 173 13.86 2.27 -1.38
CA THR A 173 15.31 2.45 -1.44
C THR A 173 15.72 3.84 -1.93
N ASP A 174 15.00 4.42 -2.86
CA ASP A 174 15.34 5.72 -3.47
C ASP A 174 15.04 6.89 -2.53
N VAL A 175 14.01 6.74 -1.67
CA VAL A 175 13.55 7.80 -0.78
C VAL A 175 14.06 7.62 0.65
N PHE A 176 14.09 6.39 1.15
CA PHE A 176 14.39 6.07 2.56
C PHE A 176 15.72 5.30 2.73
N GLY A 177 16.43 5.03 1.63
CA GLY A 177 17.69 4.28 1.61
C GLY A 177 17.51 2.77 1.74
N SER A 178 16.70 2.31 2.70
CA SER A 178 16.39 0.89 2.89
C SER A 178 15.11 0.70 3.70
N TRP A 179 14.56 -0.52 3.67
CA TRP A 179 13.47 -0.92 4.56
C TRP A 179 13.88 -0.89 6.03
N GLN A 180 15.12 -1.25 6.35
CA GLN A 180 15.65 -1.20 7.71
C GLN A 180 15.66 0.23 8.25
N ASN A 181 16.09 1.19 7.43
CA ASN A 181 16.06 2.60 7.79
C ASN A 181 14.63 3.11 7.96
N ALA A 182 13.75 2.82 7.01
CA ALA A 182 12.34 3.18 7.09
C ALA A 182 11.68 2.61 8.36
N GLN A 183 11.93 1.33 8.66
CA GLN A 183 11.42 0.67 9.86
C GLN A 183 11.93 1.35 11.14
N LYS A 184 13.24 1.58 11.24
CA LYS A 184 13.87 2.20 12.40
C LYS A 184 13.37 3.62 12.65
N THR A 185 13.30 4.41 11.59
CA THR A 185 12.95 5.84 11.68
C THR A 185 11.46 6.06 11.92
N HIS A 186 10.61 5.34 11.19
CA HIS A 186 9.18 5.64 11.17
C HIS A 186 8.34 4.71 12.04
N PHE A 187 8.70 3.42 12.16
CA PHE A 187 7.78 2.39 12.69
C PHE A 187 8.28 1.65 13.93
N ALA A 188 9.55 1.81 14.32
CA ALA A 188 10.04 1.29 15.59
C ALA A 188 9.30 1.95 16.76
N ASP A 189 9.38 1.34 17.94
CA ASP A 189 8.81 1.94 19.14
C ASP A 189 9.47 3.29 19.43
N GLY A 190 8.63 4.32 19.64
CA GLY A 190 9.07 5.70 19.71
C GLY A 190 9.46 6.35 18.37
N GLY A 191 9.28 5.65 17.26
CA GLY A 191 9.52 6.19 15.91
C GLY A 191 8.56 7.33 15.54
N ILE A 192 8.75 7.90 14.35
CA ILE A 192 7.98 9.09 13.94
C ILE A 192 6.47 8.83 13.96
N PHE A 193 6.02 7.63 13.57
CA PHE A 193 4.60 7.32 13.60
C PHE A 193 4.01 7.43 15.01
N ASP A 194 4.69 6.88 16.03
CA ASP A 194 4.23 6.98 17.43
C ASP A 194 4.18 8.43 17.94
N GLN A 195 5.07 9.29 17.41
CA GLN A 195 5.13 10.70 17.78
C GLN A 195 4.03 11.55 17.14
N ILE A 196 3.56 11.20 15.95
CA ILE A 196 2.53 11.95 15.22
C ILE A 196 1.13 11.44 15.44
N PHE A 197 1.00 10.18 15.85
CA PHE A 197 -0.29 9.53 16.12
C PHE A 197 -0.39 9.15 17.58
N THR A 198 -1.13 9.95 18.36
CA THR A 198 -1.53 9.61 19.74
C THR A 198 -2.97 9.14 19.71
N PRO A 199 -3.29 7.89 20.07
CA PRO A 199 -4.66 7.43 20.14
C PRO A 199 -5.48 8.32 21.09
N GLY A 200 -6.58 8.90 20.59
CA GLY A 200 -7.46 9.77 21.39
C GLY A 200 -6.99 11.20 21.59
N GLY A 201 -5.87 11.62 21.03
CA GLY A 201 -5.44 13.02 20.99
C GLY A 201 -6.27 13.79 19.94
N ARG A 202 -7.21 14.64 20.43
CA ARG A 202 -7.86 15.68 19.63
C ARG A 202 -6.96 16.91 19.56
#